data_f1940e590fa91603af51400627722f28
#
_entry.id   f1940e590fa91603af51400627722f28
#
_cell.length_a   1.000
_cell.length_b   1.000
_cell.length_c   1.000
_cell.angle_alpha   90.00
_cell.angle_beta   90.00
_cell.angle_gamma   90.00
#
_symmetry.space_group_name_H-M   'P 1'
#
loop_
_entity.id
_entity.type
_entity.pdbx_description
1 polymer ?
#
loop_
_entity_poly.entity_id
_entity_poly.type
_entity_poly.pdbx_seq_one_letter_code
_entity_poly.pdbx_strand_id
1 'polypeptide(L)'
;MRALTTKKEREIKMEQLRVVSQREKILFPIAVTVVVVLLLPSAAPLVGMLMLGNLFKECGRTARLSEVAGNALMNILVIVLGLCVGASATGETFITASTLKIVVLGVCAFAVGTAGGVIIAKIMNVVTGGKINPLIGSAGVSAVPMAARVSQIEGQKANPSNFLLMHAMGPNVAGVIGSGVAAAVMLSMFGGY
;
A
#
# COMPACT_ATOMS: atom_id res chain seq x y z
N MET A 1 9.97 11.90 5.71
CA MET A 1 10.75 10.79 6.30
C MET A 1 11.96 11.28 7.09
N ARG A 2 12.97 11.89 6.47
CA ARG A 2 14.22 12.30 7.17
C ARG A 2 14.02 13.24 8.33
N ALA A 3 13.10 14.19 8.23
CA ALA A 3 12.79 15.13 9.31
C ALA A 3 12.21 14.48 10.56
N LEU A 4 11.56 13.33 10.41
CA LEU A 4 10.89 12.60 11.50
C LEU A 4 11.69 11.41 12.01
N THR A 5 12.83 11.05 11.41
CA THR A 5 13.65 9.90 11.81
C THR A 5 15.08 10.30 12.08
N THR A 6 15.66 9.79 13.16
CA THR A 6 17.07 9.96 13.48
C THR A 6 17.95 9.04 12.63
N LYS A 7 19.24 9.36 12.50
CA LYS A 7 20.18 8.51 11.75
C LYS A 7 20.24 7.09 12.33
N LYS A 8 20.31 6.98 13.65
CA LYS A 8 20.32 5.69 14.37
C LYS A 8 19.07 4.82 14.06
N GLU A 9 17.88 5.43 14.03
CA GLU A 9 16.64 4.72 13.69
C GLU A 9 16.63 4.23 12.24
N ARG A 10 17.22 4.96 11.32
CA ARG A 10 17.29 4.57 9.89
C ARG A 10 18.32 3.47 9.64
N GLU A 11 19.30 3.31 10.51
CA GLU A 11 20.32 2.26 10.44
C GLU A 11 19.83 0.92 10.99
N ILE A 12 18.69 0.86 11.68
CA ILE A 12 18.13 -0.37 12.25
C ILE A 12 17.91 -1.38 11.12
N LYS A 13 18.60 -2.52 11.23
CA LYS A 13 18.45 -3.64 10.32
C LYS A 13 17.31 -4.53 10.78
N MET A 14 16.35 -4.76 9.92
CA MET A 14 15.24 -5.65 10.22
C MET A 14 15.63 -7.10 9.99
N GLU A 15 15.27 -7.98 10.92
CA GLU A 15 15.45 -9.41 10.78
C GLU A 15 14.45 -10.00 9.77
N GLN A 16 14.78 -11.18 9.26
CA GLN A 16 13.89 -11.88 8.33
C GLN A 16 12.56 -12.20 9.01
N LEU A 17 11.49 -12.08 8.24
CA LEU A 17 10.15 -12.46 8.67
C LEU A 17 10.07 -13.96 8.93
N ARG A 18 9.16 -14.37 9.81
CA ARG A 18 8.85 -15.77 10.09
C ARG A 18 8.59 -16.54 8.79
N VAL A 19 9.16 -17.72 8.68
CA VAL A 19 8.81 -18.64 7.58
C VAL A 19 7.38 -19.12 7.78
N VAL A 20 6.54 -18.85 6.80
CA VAL A 20 5.10 -19.19 6.80
C VAL A 20 4.90 -20.48 6.00
N SER A 21 4.08 -21.39 6.52
CA SER A 21 3.78 -22.65 5.84
C SER A 21 2.93 -22.42 4.57
N GLN A 22 3.04 -23.32 3.59
CA GLN A 22 2.24 -23.22 2.35
C GLN A 22 0.73 -23.23 2.61
N ARG A 23 0.28 -23.99 3.60
CA ARG A 23 -1.16 -24.04 3.98
C ARG A 23 -1.64 -22.71 4.55
N GLU A 24 -0.84 -22.07 5.40
CA GLU A 24 -1.16 -20.74 5.93
C GLU A 24 -1.27 -19.70 4.81
N LYS A 25 -0.38 -19.74 3.81
CA LYS A 25 -0.39 -18.83 2.66
C LYS A 25 -1.63 -18.98 1.77
N ILE A 26 -2.19 -20.20 1.67
CA ILE A 26 -3.40 -20.48 0.90
C ILE A 26 -4.66 -20.15 1.70
N LEU A 27 -4.71 -20.49 2.98
CA LEU A 27 -5.88 -20.26 3.83
C LEU A 27 -6.07 -18.79 4.19
N PHE A 28 -4.98 -18.05 4.36
CA PHE A 28 -5.00 -16.64 4.75
C PHE A 28 -5.85 -15.76 3.80
N PRO A 29 -5.65 -15.78 2.46
CA PRO A 29 -6.46 -14.98 1.54
C PRO A 29 -7.95 -15.30 1.61
N ILE A 30 -8.30 -16.58 1.77
CA ILE A 30 -9.69 -17.02 1.86
C ILE A 30 -10.32 -16.50 3.15
N ALA A 31 -9.66 -16.73 4.30
CA ALA A 31 -10.15 -16.29 5.59
C ALA A 31 -10.30 -14.77 5.66
N VAL A 32 -9.30 -14.02 5.20
CA VAL A 32 -9.34 -12.54 5.17
C VAL A 32 -10.48 -12.05 4.28
N THR A 33 -10.65 -12.62 3.09
CA THR A 33 -11.75 -12.23 2.19
C THR A 33 -13.11 -12.42 2.86
N VAL A 34 -13.35 -13.59 3.45
CA VAL A 34 -14.62 -13.89 4.13
C VAL A 34 -14.88 -12.91 5.28
N VAL A 35 -13.90 -12.72 6.16
CA VAL A 35 -14.05 -11.83 7.32
C VAL A 35 -14.28 -10.38 6.88
N VAL A 36 -13.48 -9.88 5.94
CA VAL A 36 -13.60 -8.48 5.48
C VAL A 36 -14.90 -8.23 4.74
N VAL A 37 -15.35 -9.15 3.88
CA VAL A 37 -16.60 -9.00 3.13
C VAL A 37 -17.81 -9.03 4.08
N LEU A 38 -17.78 -9.84 5.13
CA LEU A 38 -18.85 -9.87 6.13
C LEU A 38 -18.92 -8.60 6.98
N LEU A 39 -17.76 -8.00 7.29
CA LEU A 39 -17.70 -6.77 8.09
C LEU A 39 -17.91 -5.51 7.26
N LEU A 40 -17.38 -5.48 6.04
CA LEU A 40 -17.36 -4.31 5.15
C LEU A 40 -17.66 -4.75 3.70
N PRO A 41 -18.93 -4.96 3.34
CA PRO A 41 -19.31 -5.41 1.98
C PRO A 41 -18.80 -4.50 0.86
N SER A 42 -18.70 -3.19 1.12
CA SER A 42 -18.18 -2.21 0.16
C SER A 42 -16.70 -2.39 -0.20
N ALA A 43 -15.92 -3.05 0.65
CA ALA A 43 -14.52 -3.37 0.41
C ALA A 43 -14.33 -4.68 -0.40
N ALA A 44 -15.39 -5.45 -0.64
CA ALA A 44 -15.33 -6.75 -1.29
C ALA A 44 -14.60 -6.77 -2.64
N PRO A 45 -14.85 -5.83 -3.59
CA PRO A 45 -14.15 -5.85 -4.86
C PRO A 45 -12.63 -5.66 -4.71
N LEU A 46 -12.20 -4.72 -3.88
CA LEU A 46 -10.78 -4.39 -3.70
C LEU A 46 -10.04 -5.51 -2.97
N VAL A 47 -10.56 -5.91 -1.81
CA VAL A 47 -9.91 -6.94 -0.98
C VAL A 47 -10.03 -8.31 -1.63
N GLY A 48 -11.16 -8.64 -2.23
CA GLY A 48 -11.38 -9.88 -2.95
C GLY A 48 -10.39 -10.07 -4.12
N MET A 49 -10.21 -9.05 -4.95
CA MET A 49 -9.27 -9.13 -6.08
C MET A 49 -7.81 -9.20 -5.63
N LEU A 50 -7.43 -8.47 -4.55
CA LEU A 50 -6.10 -8.56 -3.97
C LEU A 50 -5.83 -9.97 -3.43
N MET A 51 -6.77 -10.53 -2.69
CA MET A 51 -6.63 -11.85 -2.09
C MET A 51 -6.70 -12.97 -3.14
N LEU A 52 -7.49 -12.80 -4.21
CA LEU A 52 -7.50 -13.70 -5.35
C LEU A 52 -6.14 -13.74 -6.06
N GLY A 53 -5.53 -12.57 -6.29
CA GLY A 53 -4.17 -12.49 -6.87
C GLY A 53 -3.12 -13.18 -5.99
N ASN A 54 -3.21 -13.00 -4.67
CA ASN A 54 -2.35 -13.69 -3.72
C ASN A 54 -2.56 -15.22 -3.75
N LEU A 55 -3.82 -15.66 -3.82
CA LEU A 55 -4.16 -17.08 -3.94
C LEU A 55 -3.60 -17.69 -5.23
N PHE A 56 -3.70 -17.00 -6.38
CA PHE A 56 -3.11 -17.45 -7.64
C PHE A 56 -1.60 -17.64 -7.52
N LYS A 57 -0.92 -16.76 -6.83
CA LYS A 57 0.52 -16.84 -6.62
C LYS A 57 0.92 -17.99 -5.71
N GLU A 58 0.22 -18.18 -4.59
CA GLU A 58 0.61 -19.12 -3.53
C GLU A 58 0.05 -20.53 -3.74
N CYS A 59 -0.98 -20.71 -4.57
CA CYS A 59 -1.59 -22.02 -4.84
C CYS A 59 -0.65 -23.00 -5.55
N GLY A 60 0.37 -22.52 -6.26
CA GLY A 60 1.35 -23.34 -6.99
C GLY A 60 0.83 -24.04 -8.24
N ARG A 61 -0.48 -24.12 -8.44
CA ARG A 61 -1.13 -24.70 -9.62
C ARG A 61 -1.53 -23.67 -10.68
N THR A 62 -1.60 -22.42 -10.30
CA THR A 62 -2.10 -21.28 -11.08
C THR A 62 -0.98 -20.29 -11.46
N ALA A 63 0.27 -20.74 -11.51
CA ALA A 63 1.43 -19.89 -11.81
C ALA A 63 1.24 -19.09 -13.12
N ARG A 64 0.74 -19.74 -14.19
CA ARG A 64 0.45 -19.09 -15.47
C ARG A 64 -0.61 -17.98 -15.35
N LEU A 65 -1.66 -18.20 -14.56
CA LEU A 65 -2.70 -17.18 -14.32
C LEU A 65 -2.14 -16.00 -13.53
N SER A 66 -1.32 -16.27 -12.52
CA SER A 66 -0.62 -15.24 -11.75
C SER A 66 0.30 -14.39 -12.64
N GLU A 67 1.04 -15.03 -13.56
CA GLU A 67 1.92 -14.35 -14.50
C GLU A 67 1.14 -13.48 -15.48
N VAL A 68 0.07 -14.01 -16.08
CA VAL A 68 -0.78 -13.26 -17.01
C VAL A 68 -1.47 -12.09 -16.31
N ALA A 69 -1.99 -12.29 -15.10
CA ALA A 69 -2.63 -11.24 -14.33
C ALA A 69 -1.65 -10.12 -13.93
N GLY A 70 -0.44 -10.49 -13.50
CA GLY A 70 0.59 -9.54 -13.07
C GLY A 70 1.29 -8.77 -14.20
N ASN A 71 1.26 -9.29 -15.41
CA ASN A 71 1.96 -8.70 -16.57
C ASN A 71 0.97 -8.25 -17.66
N ALA A 72 0.45 -9.19 -18.45
CA ALA A 72 -0.35 -8.87 -19.63
C ALA A 72 -1.65 -8.12 -19.27
N LEU A 73 -2.44 -8.67 -18.35
CA LEU A 73 -3.69 -8.04 -17.92
C LEU A 73 -3.44 -6.70 -17.25
N MET A 74 -2.45 -6.60 -16.36
CA MET A 74 -2.07 -5.35 -15.69
C MET A 74 -1.70 -4.28 -16.72
N ASN A 75 -0.89 -4.61 -17.71
CA ASN A 75 -0.48 -3.64 -18.74
C ASN A 75 -1.67 -3.16 -19.58
N ILE A 76 -2.57 -4.05 -19.98
CA ILE A 76 -3.80 -3.69 -20.68
C ILE A 76 -4.65 -2.74 -19.85
N LEU A 77 -4.89 -3.08 -18.58
CA LEU A 77 -5.69 -2.25 -17.68
C LEU A 77 -5.06 -0.87 -17.44
N VAL A 78 -3.73 -0.80 -17.31
CA VAL A 78 -3.02 0.48 -17.14
C VAL A 78 -3.17 1.35 -18.39
N ILE A 79 -3.06 0.78 -19.59
CA ILE A 79 -3.26 1.51 -20.85
C ILE A 79 -4.69 2.05 -20.94
N VAL A 80 -5.69 1.20 -20.72
CA VAL A 80 -7.11 1.59 -20.77
C VAL A 80 -7.40 2.66 -19.71
N LEU A 81 -6.94 2.46 -18.49
CA LEU A 81 -7.11 3.45 -17.42
C LEU A 81 -6.45 4.79 -17.77
N GLY A 82 -5.22 4.76 -18.28
CA GLY A 82 -4.50 5.96 -18.69
C GLY A 82 -5.21 6.72 -19.81
N LEU A 83 -5.77 6.01 -20.80
CA LEU A 83 -6.56 6.61 -21.86
C LEU A 83 -7.85 7.22 -21.34
N CYS A 84 -8.60 6.51 -20.49
CA CYS A 84 -9.84 7.01 -19.92
C CYS A 84 -9.61 8.26 -19.03
N VAL A 85 -8.60 8.20 -18.15
CA VAL A 85 -8.24 9.34 -17.29
C VAL A 85 -7.72 10.52 -18.12
N GLY A 86 -6.88 10.26 -19.11
CA GLY A 86 -6.38 11.28 -20.02
C GLY A 86 -7.49 11.95 -20.84
N ALA A 87 -8.43 11.17 -21.34
CA ALA A 87 -9.59 11.70 -22.08
C ALA A 87 -10.53 12.54 -21.21
N SER A 88 -10.64 12.23 -19.92
CA SER A 88 -11.44 13.02 -18.97
C SER A 88 -10.76 14.32 -18.51
N ALA A 89 -9.44 14.42 -18.66
CA ALA A 89 -8.66 15.58 -18.25
C ALA A 89 -8.64 16.67 -19.32
N THR A 90 -9.82 17.29 -19.60
CA THR A 90 -9.87 18.45 -20.50
C THR A 90 -9.34 19.71 -19.82
N GLY A 91 -8.80 20.66 -20.61
CA GLY A 91 -8.27 21.91 -20.05
C GLY A 91 -9.30 22.70 -19.22
N GLU A 92 -10.54 22.69 -19.65
CA GLU A 92 -11.65 23.38 -18.97
C GLU A 92 -12.00 22.75 -17.61
N THR A 93 -11.86 21.43 -17.46
CA THR A 93 -12.18 20.73 -16.21
C THR A 93 -10.98 20.59 -15.30
N PHE A 94 -9.76 20.48 -15.87
CA PHE A 94 -8.55 20.18 -15.09
C PHE A 94 -7.86 21.45 -14.56
N ILE A 95 -7.89 22.57 -15.32
CA ILE A 95 -7.24 23.84 -14.93
C ILE A 95 -8.27 24.78 -14.27
N THR A 96 -9.03 24.26 -13.32
CA THR A 96 -9.92 25.07 -12.50
C THR A 96 -9.32 25.33 -11.12
N ALA A 97 -9.70 26.44 -10.49
CA ALA A 97 -9.28 26.75 -9.13
C ALA A 97 -9.67 25.65 -8.13
N SER A 98 -10.79 24.98 -8.35
CA SER A 98 -11.24 23.85 -7.54
C SER A 98 -10.32 22.63 -7.68
N THR A 99 -9.95 22.27 -8.91
CA THR A 99 -9.05 21.13 -9.16
C THR A 99 -7.66 21.39 -8.58
N LEU A 100 -7.13 22.63 -8.75
CA LEU A 100 -5.84 22.99 -8.14
C LEU A 100 -5.86 22.89 -6.62
N LYS A 101 -6.93 23.31 -5.96
CA LYS A 101 -7.12 23.13 -4.51
C LYS A 101 -7.14 21.66 -4.11
N ILE A 102 -7.82 20.80 -4.88
CA ILE A 102 -7.85 19.34 -4.63
C ILE A 102 -6.46 18.73 -4.77
N VAL A 103 -5.69 19.12 -5.79
CA VAL A 103 -4.31 18.63 -5.98
C VAL A 103 -3.42 19.03 -4.81
N VAL A 104 -3.47 20.29 -4.37
CA VAL A 104 -2.70 20.76 -3.20
C VAL A 104 -3.12 20.01 -1.94
N LEU A 105 -4.44 19.85 -1.72
CA LEU A 105 -4.96 19.11 -0.58
C LEU A 105 -4.49 17.64 -0.61
N GLY A 106 -4.48 17.00 -1.79
CA GLY A 106 -3.99 15.64 -1.98
C GLY A 106 -2.50 15.50 -1.62
N VAL A 107 -1.66 16.43 -2.06
CA VAL A 107 -0.22 16.45 -1.69
C VAL A 107 -0.05 16.60 -0.18
N CYS A 108 -0.79 17.51 0.45
CA CYS A 108 -0.78 17.66 1.91
C CYS A 108 -1.25 16.38 2.63
N ALA A 109 -2.32 15.75 2.15
CA ALA A 109 -2.84 14.51 2.71
C ALA A 109 -1.81 13.37 2.65
N PHE A 110 -1.11 13.20 1.51
CA PHE A 110 -0.02 12.24 1.39
C PHE A 110 1.17 12.54 2.31
N ALA A 111 1.50 13.81 2.48
CA ALA A 111 2.57 14.22 3.41
C ALA A 111 2.21 13.88 4.85
N VAL A 112 0.97 14.19 5.28
CA VAL A 112 0.45 13.86 6.61
C VAL A 112 0.35 12.35 6.81
N GLY A 113 -0.16 11.60 5.82
CA GLY A 113 -0.23 10.13 5.86
C GLY A 113 1.15 9.50 6.01
N THR A 114 2.15 9.96 5.25
CA THR A 114 3.54 9.51 5.37
C THR A 114 4.11 9.84 6.76
N ALA A 115 3.84 11.03 7.30
CA ALA A 115 4.29 11.44 8.62
C ALA A 115 3.65 10.57 9.72
N GLY A 116 2.33 10.37 9.65
CA GLY A 116 1.58 9.51 10.57
C GLY A 116 2.09 8.07 10.57
N GLY A 117 2.32 7.49 9.39
CA GLY A 117 2.88 6.15 9.26
C GLY A 117 4.27 6.02 9.91
N VAL A 118 5.15 7.00 9.72
CA VAL A 118 6.47 7.03 10.39
C VAL A 118 6.32 7.13 11.91
N ILE A 119 5.41 7.96 12.40
CA ILE A 119 5.17 8.12 13.86
C ILE A 119 4.66 6.80 14.46
N ILE A 120 3.69 6.13 13.81
CA ILE A 120 3.19 4.83 14.26
C ILE A 120 4.33 3.80 14.28
N ALA A 121 5.16 3.74 13.23
CA ALA A 121 6.30 2.83 13.20
C ALA A 121 7.36 3.16 14.26
N LYS A 122 7.53 4.44 14.65
CA LYS A 122 8.37 4.82 15.80
C LYS A 122 7.80 4.30 17.12
N ILE A 123 6.51 4.41 17.31
CA ILE A 123 5.85 3.86 18.52
C ILE A 123 6.07 2.34 18.55
N MET A 124 5.85 1.65 17.44
CA MET A 124 6.11 0.22 17.32
C MET A 124 7.58 -0.11 17.60
N ASN A 125 8.51 0.70 17.13
CA ASN A 125 9.95 0.51 17.39
C ASN A 125 10.27 0.60 18.89
N VAL A 126 9.69 1.56 19.60
CA VAL A 126 9.85 1.70 21.06
C VAL A 126 9.26 0.48 21.78
N VAL A 127 8.04 0.07 21.42
CA VAL A 127 7.36 -1.09 22.05
C VAL A 127 8.11 -2.40 21.81
N THR A 128 8.73 -2.55 20.64
CA THR A 128 9.48 -3.77 20.26
C THR A 128 10.95 -3.76 20.69
N GLY A 129 11.39 -2.74 21.42
CA GLY A 129 12.78 -2.66 21.90
C GLY A 129 13.82 -2.41 20.80
N GLY A 130 13.49 -1.62 19.78
CA GLY A 130 14.43 -1.18 18.76
C GLY A 130 14.57 -2.12 17.54
N LYS A 131 13.63 -3.04 17.34
CA LYS A 131 13.67 -4.04 16.25
C LYS A 131 13.05 -3.57 14.94
N ILE A 132 12.22 -2.55 14.96
CA ILE A 132 11.48 -2.06 13.79
C ILE A 132 12.12 -0.77 13.28
N ASN A 133 12.47 -0.75 12.00
CA ASN A 133 12.95 0.48 11.36
C ASN A 133 11.77 1.40 11.03
N PRO A 134 11.71 2.63 11.60
CA PRO A 134 10.57 3.53 11.39
C PRO A 134 10.33 3.95 9.93
N LEU A 135 11.34 3.79 9.06
CA LEU A 135 11.17 4.09 7.63
C LEU A 135 10.11 3.23 6.95
N ILE A 136 9.85 1.99 7.43
CA ILE A 136 8.81 1.16 6.81
C ILE A 136 7.42 1.77 6.94
N GLY A 137 7.16 2.52 8.01
CA GLY A 137 5.89 3.22 8.21
C GLY A 137 5.61 4.30 7.16
N SER A 138 6.65 4.87 6.57
CA SER A 138 6.48 5.83 5.46
C SER A 138 5.87 5.22 4.20
N ALA A 139 5.87 3.90 4.09
CA ALA A 139 5.23 3.17 3.00
C ALA A 139 3.72 2.91 3.24
N GLY A 140 3.17 3.28 4.40
CA GLY A 140 1.75 3.12 4.74
C GLY A 140 0.80 4.07 3.98
N VAL A 141 1.11 4.35 2.72
CA VAL A 141 0.31 5.14 1.78
C VAL A 141 -0.04 4.30 0.56
N SER A 142 -1.08 4.67 -0.19
CA SER A 142 -1.63 3.89 -1.29
C SER A 142 -0.77 3.80 -2.56
N ALA A 143 0.45 4.32 -2.55
CA ALA A 143 1.37 4.30 -3.69
C ALA A 143 2.20 3.00 -3.75
N VAL A 144 1.60 1.90 -4.17
CA VAL A 144 2.26 0.58 -4.29
C VAL A 144 2.86 0.40 -5.69
N PRO A 145 4.08 -0.11 -5.82
CA PRO A 145 5.11 -0.39 -4.81
C PRO A 145 6.08 0.78 -4.57
N MET A 146 5.75 1.97 -5.07
CA MET A 146 6.68 3.11 -5.11
C MET A 146 7.07 3.60 -3.71
N ALA A 147 6.11 3.70 -2.78
CA ALA A 147 6.40 4.15 -1.42
C ALA A 147 7.37 3.20 -0.70
N ALA A 148 7.21 1.88 -0.87
CA ALA A 148 8.12 0.89 -0.32
C ALA A 148 9.54 1.00 -0.92
N ARG A 149 9.65 1.29 -2.23
CA ARG A 149 10.94 1.52 -2.89
C ARG A 149 11.64 2.77 -2.35
N VAL A 150 10.91 3.85 -2.12
CA VAL A 150 11.47 5.08 -1.53
C VAL A 150 11.97 4.82 -0.11
N SER A 151 11.22 4.06 0.71
CA SER A 151 11.65 3.64 2.04
C SER A 151 12.93 2.81 1.98
N GLN A 152 13.05 1.89 1.01
CA GLN A 152 14.27 1.11 0.76
C GLN A 152 15.47 2.01 0.42
N ILE A 153 15.31 2.94 -0.53
CA ILE A 153 16.37 3.84 -0.95
C ILE A 153 16.87 4.70 0.22
N GLU A 154 15.96 5.21 1.02
CA GLU A 154 16.33 6.02 2.19
C GLU A 154 16.99 5.19 3.30
N GLY A 155 16.58 3.92 3.47
CA GLY A 155 17.24 2.99 4.38
C GLY A 155 18.67 2.64 3.94
N GLN A 156 18.87 2.37 2.67
CA GLN A 156 20.20 2.06 2.10
C GLN A 156 21.16 3.26 2.15
N LYS A 157 20.67 4.51 2.07
CA LYS A 157 21.50 5.70 2.27
C LYS A 157 22.05 5.82 3.70
N ALA A 158 21.32 5.29 4.67
CA ALA A 158 21.79 5.26 6.06
C ALA A 158 22.68 4.04 6.35
N ASN A 159 22.31 2.89 5.81
CA ASN A 159 23.05 1.64 5.92
C ASN A 159 22.90 0.82 4.62
N PRO A 160 23.94 0.69 3.77
CA PRO A 160 23.88 -0.02 2.49
C PRO A 160 23.42 -1.50 2.59
N SER A 161 23.65 -2.14 3.73
CA SER A 161 23.22 -3.52 3.97
C SER A 161 21.76 -3.67 4.42
N ASN A 162 21.01 -2.57 4.48
CA ASN A 162 19.64 -2.55 4.98
C ASN A 162 18.63 -2.79 3.86
N PHE A 163 17.98 -3.96 3.88
CA PHE A 163 16.97 -4.35 2.91
C PHE A 163 15.58 -4.22 3.52
N LEU A 164 14.99 -3.02 3.41
CA LEU A 164 13.67 -2.70 3.99
C LEU A 164 12.49 -3.00 3.06
N LEU A 165 12.73 -3.24 1.76
CA LEU A 165 11.67 -3.35 0.75
C LEU A 165 10.59 -4.35 1.14
N MET A 166 10.98 -5.57 1.50
CA MET A 166 10.03 -6.63 1.84
C MET A 166 9.22 -6.29 3.10
N HIS A 167 9.84 -5.66 4.08
CA HIS A 167 9.17 -5.21 5.30
C HIS A 167 8.25 -4.01 5.04
N ALA A 168 8.65 -3.09 4.15
CA ALA A 168 7.86 -1.92 3.77
C ALA A 168 6.66 -2.26 2.88
N MET A 169 6.68 -3.40 2.18
CA MET A 169 5.54 -3.85 1.36
C MET A 169 4.31 -4.16 2.18
N GLY A 170 4.45 -4.67 3.41
CA GLY A 170 3.31 -4.92 4.31
C GLY A 170 2.49 -3.65 4.60
N PRO A 171 3.09 -2.62 5.22
CA PRO A 171 2.42 -1.33 5.42
C PRO A 171 1.92 -0.70 4.11
N ASN A 172 2.63 -0.88 2.99
CA ASN A 172 2.26 -0.31 1.71
C ASN A 172 0.96 -0.94 1.15
N VAL A 173 0.84 -2.26 1.19
CA VAL A 173 -0.39 -2.97 0.80
C VAL A 173 -1.53 -2.63 1.75
N ALA A 174 -1.26 -2.58 3.07
CA ALA A 174 -2.25 -2.15 4.06
C ALA A 174 -2.76 -0.73 3.80
N GLY A 175 -1.90 0.18 3.34
CA GLY A 175 -2.27 1.54 2.95
C GLY A 175 -3.26 1.61 1.78
N VAL A 176 -3.12 0.72 0.78
CA VAL A 176 -4.09 0.62 -0.34
C VAL A 176 -5.44 0.12 0.15
N ILE A 177 -5.44 -0.97 0.93
CA ILE A 177 -6.66 -1.54 1.49
C ILE A 177 -7.36 -0.48 2.36
N GLY A 178 -6.62 0.15 3.27
CA GLY A 178 -7.14 1.15 4.19
C GLY A 178 -7.74 2.37 3.47
N SER A 179 -7.08 2.87 2.43
CA SER A 179 -7.60 4.01 1.65
C SER A 179 -8.84 3.64 0.85
N GLY A 180 -8.90 2.43 0.28
CA GLY A 180 -10.09 1.94 -0.44
C GLY A 180 -11.29 1.74 0.49
N VAL A 181 -11.06 1.15 1.67
CA VAL A 181 -12.10 0.99 2.70
C VAL A 181 -12.58 2.34 3.21
N ALA A 182 -11.66 3.27 3.51
CA ALA A 182 -12.01 4.61 3.97
C ALA A 182 -12.84 5.37 2.92
N ALA A 183 -12.47 5.28 1.64
CA ALA A 183 -13.24 5.88 0.55
C ALA A 183 -14.65 5.30 0.46
N ALA A 184 -14.79 3.97 0.54
CA ALA A 184 -16.08 3.30 0.50
C ALA A 184 -16.98 3.69 1.69
N VAL A 185 -16.43 3.74 2.90
CA VAL A 185 -17.15 4.18 4.10
C VAL A 185 -17.58 5.64 3.99
N MET A 186 -16.69 6.54 3.54
CA MET A 186 -17.01 7.95 3.34
C MET A 186 -18.12 8.15 2.31
N LEU A 187 -18.07 7.40 1.20
CA LEU A 187 -19.13 7.44 0.19
C LEU A 187 -20.47 6.94 0.74
N SER A 188 -20.47 5.89 1.56
CA SER A 188 -21.70 5.39 2.17
C SER A 188 -22.30 6.34 3.22
N MET A 189 -21.45 7.10 3.93
CA MET A 189 -21.91 8.04 4.97
C MET A 189 -22.31 9.40 4.42
N PHE A 190 -21.64 9.88 3.37
CA PHE A 190 -21.79 11.24 2.86
C PHE A 190 -22.28 11.29 1.40
N GLY A 191 -22.31 10.17 0.70
CA GLY A 191 -22.67 10.10 -0.72
C GLY A 191 -24.14 10.21 -1.06
N GLY A 192 -25.05 10.24 -0.07
CA GLY A 192 -26.47 10.52 -0.28
C GLY A 192 -27.24 9.47 -1.11
N TYR A 193 -26.79 8.20 -1.15
CA TYR A 193 -27.49 7.09 -1.81
C TYR A 193 -28.16 6.19 -0.77
#